data_d4430c3bc036d673fc0088c7f87527b0
#
_entry.id   d4430c3bc036d673fc0088c7f87527b0
#
_cell.length_a   1.000
_cell.length_b   1.000
_cell.length_c   1.000
_cell.angle_alpha   90.00
_cell.angle_beta   90.00
_cell.angle_gamma   90.00
#
_symmetry.space_group_name_H-M   'P 1'
#
loop_
_entity.id
_entity.type
_entity.pdbx_description
1 polymer ?
#
loop_
_entity_poly.entity_id
_entity_poly.type
_entity_poly.pdbx_seq_one_letter_code
_entity_poly.pdbx_strand_id
1 'polypeptide(L)'
;MKIGILSDTHDDIDNTNKAIDIFQENDVKAVIHAGDIISPPVITEFYRLTEKGVKLFGIFGNNDGEKRGLKNAFEIVGGELLGDVGKIELDGLKFCIYHGQDLKKKEKIIKSRKFDVFVFGHTHTKYPKGVDTEIINDTIVLNPGTAHSVAKTKTSNFLDFIIFSFFL
;
A
#
# COMPACT_ATOMS: atom_id res chain seq x y z
N MET A 1 -6.61 -12.54 -7.34
CA MET A 1 -7.25 -11.19 -7.23
C MET A 1 -6.21 -10.13 -7.55
N LYS A 2 -6.60 -8.93 -8.07
CA LYS A 2 -5.67 -7.81 -8.27
C LYS A 2 -5.71 -6.88 -7.07
N ILE A 3 -4.54 -6.43 -6.59
CA ILE A 3 -4.37 -5.54 -5.45
C ILE A 3 -3.58 -4.30 -5.89
N GLY A 4 -4.14 -3.11 -5.64
CA GLY A 4 -3.45 -1.85 -5.80
C GLY A 4 -2.55 -1.58 -4.59
N ILE A 5 -1.33 -1.12 -4.82
CA ILE A 5 -0.39 -0.76 -3.74
C ILE A 5 0.19 0.62 -4.03
N LEU A 6 0.09 1.50 -3.03
CA LEU A 6 0.71 2.83 -3.05
C LEU A 6 1.23 3.20 -1.66
N SER A 7 2.09 4.21 -1.59
CA SER A 7 2.67 4.75 -0.36
C SER A 7 3.15 6.18 -0.58
N ASP A 8 3.40 6.89 0.51
CA ASP A 8 4.11 8.19 0.47
C ASP A 8 3.43 9.20 -0.48
N THR A 9 2.10 9.38 -0.31
CA THR A 9 1.31 10.32 -1.12
C THR A 9 1.55 11.77 -0.76
N HIS A 10 1.94 12.06 0.50
CA HIS A 10 2.34 13.41 0.95
C HIS A 10 1.40 14.52 0.48
N ASP A 11 0.08 14.34 0.64
CA ASP A 11 -0.98 15.27 0.20
C ASP A 11 -1.07 15.54 -1.31
N ASP A 12 -0.40 14.75 -2.13
CA ASP A 12 -0.49 14.88 -3.59
C ASP A 12 -1.80 14.25 -4.10
N ILE A 13 -2.86 15.07 -4.09
CA ILE A 13 -4.21 14.68 -4.54
C ILE A 13 -4.21 14.35 -6.03
N ASP A 14 -3.47 15.10 -6.85
CA ASP A 14 -3.45 14.89 -8.30
C ASP A 14 -2.85 13.53 -8.65
N ASN A 15 -1.73 13.18 -8.07
CA ASN A 15 -1.12 11.88 -8.29
C ASN A 15 -1.91 10.75 -7.61
N THR A 16 -2.54 11.01 -6.47
CA THR A 16 -3.46 10.06 -5.85
C THR A 16 -4.63 9.72 -6.78
N ASN A 17 -5.23 10.72 -7.41
CA ASN A 17 -6.30 10.53 -8.38
C ASN A 17 -5.85 9.74 -9.61
N LYS A 18 -4.64 9.98 -10.14
CA LYS A 18 -4.06 9.16 -11.22
C LYS A 18 -3.90 7.69 -10.78
N ALA A 19 -3.46 7.46 -9.53
CA ALA A 19 -3.38 6.10 -8.99
C ALA A 19 -4.75 5.42 -8.94
N ILE A 20 -5.76 6.14 -8.46
CA ILE A 20 -7.14 5.66 -8.40
C ILE A 20 -7.66 5.30 -9.80
N ASP A 21 -7.44 6.15 -10.80
CA ASP A 21 -7.83 5.88 -12.19
C ASP A 21 -7.21 4.59 -12.70
N ILE A 22 -5.90 4.41 -12.48
CA ILE A 22 -5.17 3.20 -12.87
C ILE A 22 -5.69 1.97 -12.14
N PHE A 23 -6.02 2.09 -10.85
CA PHE A 23 -6.61 1.00 -10.09
C PHE A 23 -7.99 0.60 -10.62
N GLN A 24 -8.81 1.59 -11.02
CA GLN A 24 -10.09 1.34 -11.67
C GLN A 24 -9.93 0.64 -13.03
N GLU A 25 -9.05 1.15 -13.90
CA GLU A 25 -8.78 0.56 -15.22
C GLU A 25 -8.28 -0.89 -15.13
N ASN A 26 -7.58 -1.22 -14.07
CA ASN A 26 -7.07 -2.58 -13.85
C ASN A 26 -8.02 -3.48 -13.05
N ASP A 27 -9.19 -2.98 -12.64
CA ASP A 27 -10.22 -3.73 -11.89
C ASP A 27 -9.66 -4.35 -10.58
N VAL A 28 -8.92 -3.54 -9.80
CA VAL A 28 -8.40 -3.99 -8.49
C VAL A 28 -9.55 -4.25 -7.52
N LYS A 29 -9.37 -5.22 -6.63
CA LYS A 29 -10.38 -5.61 -5.63
C LYS A 29 -10.01 -5.16 -4.22
N ALA A 30 -8.77 -4.78 -4.01
CA ALA A 30 -8.30 -4.17 -2.78
C ALA A 30 -7.20 -3.15 -3.08
N VAL A 31 -7.06 -2.16 -2.21
CA VAL A 31 -5.98 -1.17 -2.22
C VAL A 31 -5.31 -1.16 -0.87
N ILE A 32 -3.98 -1.10 -0.86
CA ILE A 32 -3.14 -0.96 0.33
C ILE A 32 -2.36 0.35 0.24
N HIS A 33 -2.53 1.24 1.22
CA HIS A 33 -1.72 2.44 1.40
C HIS A 33 -0.71 2.23 2.53
N ALA A 34 0.57 2.22 2.21
CA ALA A 34 1.63 1.88 3.15
C ALA A 34 2.19 3.07 3.95
N GLY A 35 1.36 4.09 4.21
CA GLY A 35 1.67 5.21 5.11
C GLY A 35 2.21 6.47 4.42
N ASP A 36 2.46 7.51 5.23
CA ASP A 36 2.81 8.86 4.80
C ASP A 36 1.74 9.46 3.87
N ILE A 37 0.51 9.50 4.38
CA ILE A 37 -0.69 10.05 3.73
C ILE A 37 -0.73 11.55 3.91
N ILE A 38 -0.45 12.01 5.13
CA ILE A 38 -0.42 13.34 5.72
C ILE A 38 -1.82 13.81 6.16
N SER A 39 -2.78 13.99 5.24
CA SER A 39 -4.07 14.57 5.60
C SER A 39 -5.30 13.83 5.07
N PRO A 40 -6.45 14.00 5.74
CA PRO A 40 -7.72 13.34 5.39
C PRO A 40 -8.19 13.51 3.93
N PRO A 41 -8.03 14.67 3.25
CA PRO A 41 -8.50 14.85 1.88
C PRO A 41 -7.98 13.80 0.90
N VAL A 42 -6.74 13.33 1.06
CA VAL A 42 -6.17 12.26 0.23
C VAL A 42 -7.01 10.99 0.31
N ILE A 43 -7.47 10.64 1.51
CA ILE A 43 -8.26 9.43 1.71
C ILE A 43 -9.68 9.56 1.17
N THR A 44 -10.25 10.76 1.17
CA THR A 44 -11.61 10.97 0.62
C THR A 44 -11.68 10.68 -0.87
N GLU A 45 -10.60 10.83 -1.63
CA GLU A 45 -10.55 10.49 -3.06
C GLU A 45 -10.79 8.99 -3.31
N PHE A 46 -10.41 8.12 -2.38
CA PHE A 46 -10.60 6.67 -2.51
C PHE A 46 -12.06 6.23 -2.43
N TYR A 47 -13.00 7.11 -2.06
CA TYR A 47 -14.42 6.82 -2.12
C TYR A 47 -14.84 6.32 -3.52
N ARG A 48 -14.24 6.84 -4.57
CA ARG A 48 -14.44 6.41 -5.98
C ARG A 48 -14.17 4.91 -6.22
N LEU A 49 -13.35 4.28 -5.37
CA LEU A 49 -13.07 2.85 -5.40
C LEU A 49 -13.96 2.09 -4.43
N THR A 50 -14.09 2.58 -3.20
CA THR A 50 -14.79 1.85 -2.14
C THR A 50 -16.31 1.79 -2.39
N GLU A 51 -16.93 2.81 -3.00
CA GLU A 51 -18.33 2.77 -3.45
C GLU A 51 -18.62 1.63 -4.45
N LYS A 52 -17.58 1.17 -5.17
CA LYS A 52 -17.62 0.03 -6.11
C LYS A 52 -17.26 -1.31 -5.45
N GLY A 53 -17.14 -1.33 -4.13
CA GLY A 53 -16.82 -2.53 -3.35
C GLY A 53 -15.33 -2.88 -3.28
N VAL A 54 -14.43 -1.99 -3.71
CA VAL A 54 -12.98 -2.18 -3.53
C VAL A 54 -12.63 -1.99 -2.05
N LYS A 55 -11.93 -2.94 -1.45
CA LYS A 55 -11.46 -2.84 -0.07
C LYS A 55 -10.29 -1.85 0.02
N LEU A 56 -10.32 -0.96 1.00
CA LEU A 56 -9.22 -0.01 1.24
C LEU A 56 -8.60 -0.27 2.62
N PHE A 57 -7.29 -0.50 2.65
CA PHE A 57 -6.51 -0.66 3.85
C PHE A 57 -5.39 0.37 3.90
N GLY A 58 -5.15 0.95 5.07
CA GLY A 58 -4.03 1.87 5.27
C GLY A 58 -3.31 1.63 6.58
N ILE A 59 -2.10 2.16 6.67
CA ILE A 59 -1.35 2.26 7.92
C ILE A 59 -0.83 3.68 8.09
N PHE A 60 -0.39 4.04 9.30
CA PHE A 60 0.35 5.27 9.52
C PHE A 60 1.81 5.13 9.09
N GLY A 61 2.34 6.18 8.45
CA GLY A 61 3.76 6.44 8.31
C GLY A 61 4.31 7.36 9.39
N ASN A 62 5.58 7.74 9.28
CA ASN A 62 6.22 8.60 10.28
C ASN A 62 5.80 10.09 10.16
N ASN A 63 5.30 10.51 9.01
CA ASN A 63 4.84 11.88 8.78
C ASN A 63 3.33 12.07 9.05
N ASP A 64 2.58 11.01 9.36
CA ASP A 64 1.14 11.05 9.61
C ASP A 64 0.83 11.60 11.02
N GLY A 65 0.76 12.93 11.14
CA GLY A 65 0.46 13.62 12.41
C GLY A 65 -1.04 13.70 12.73
N GLU A 66 -1.89 13.83 11.71
CA GLU A 66 -3.36 13.99 11.83
C GLU A 66 -4.08 12.63 12.03
N LYS A 67 -3.59 11.81 12.97
CA LYS A 67 -4.03 10.41 13.15
C LYS A 67 -5.55 10.28 13.35
N ARG A 68 -6.18 11.20 14.08
CA ARG A 68 -7.62 11.17 14.32
C ARG A 68 -8.42 11.48 13.06
N GLY A 69 -8.00 12.50 12.32
CA GLY A 69 -8.62 12.89 11.06
C GLY A 69 -8.49 11.81 10.01
N LEU A 70 -7.30 11.21 9.88
CA LEU A 70 -7.07 10.08 8.97
C LEU A 70 -7.96 8.88 9.32
N LYS A 71 -8.07 8.53 10.60
CA LYS A 71 -8.95 7.44 11.03
C LYS A 71 -10.40 7.70 10.64
N ASN A 72 -10.91 8.90 10.90
CA ASN A 72 -12.26 9.27 10.53
C ASN A 72 -12.45 9.24 8.99
N ALA A 73 -11.47 9.70 8.21
CA ALA A 73 -11.55 9.67 6.76
C ALA A 73 -11.64 8.24 6.22
N PHE A 74 -10.83 7.32 6.74
CA PHE A 74 -10.93 5.89 6.38
C PHE A 74 -12.33 5.33 6.71
N GLU A 75 -12.85 5.61 7.89
CA GLU A 75 -14.20 5.16 8.29
C GLU A 75 -15.28 5.73 7.36
N ILE A 76 -15.21 7.01 6.99
CA ILE A 76 -16.18 7.67 6.11
C ILE A 76 -16.19 7.05 4.72
N VAL A 77 -15.04 6.72 4.16
CA VAL A 77 -14.97 6.10 2.83
C VAL A 77 -15.17 4.58 2.86
N GLY A 78 -15.41 3.98 4.02
CA GLY A 78 -15.59 2.53 4.16
C GLY A 78 -14.27 1.74 4.07
N GLY A 79 -13.14 2.37 4.35
CA GLY A 79 -11.83 1.76 4.47
C GLY A 79 -11.45 1.42 5.90
N GLU A 80 -10.32 0.77 6.08
CA GLU A 80 -9.79 0.37 7.39
C GLU A 80 -8.35 0.89 7.60
N LEU A 81 -8.13 1.70 8.65
CA LEU A 81 -6.82 2.18 9.07
C LEU A 81 -6.29 1.29 10.20
N LEU A 82 -5.26 0.50 9.89
CA LEU A 82 -4.74 -0.60 10.70
C LEU A 82 -3.73 -0.17 11.78
N GLY A 83 -3.49 1.14 11.94
CA GLY A 83 -2.49 1.67 12.88
C GLY A 83 -1.07 1.70 12.30
N ASP A 84 -0.05 1.51 13.14
CA ASP A 84 1.36 1.61 12.70
C ASP A 84 1.87 0.34 12.00
N VAL A 85 1.19 -0.78 12.17
CA VAL A 85 1.49 -2.08 11.51
C VAL A 85 0.19 -2.77 11.18
N GLY A 86 -0.07 -2.93 9.90
CA GLY A 86 -1.23 -3.65 9.40
C GLY A 86 -0.94 -5.14 9.22
N LYS A 87 -1.94 -5.97 9.53
CA LYS A 87 -1.92 -7.41 9.24
C LYS A 87 -3.30 -7.76 8.70
N ILE A 88 -3.33 -8.23 7.47
CA ILE A 88 -4.57 -8.62 6.80
C ILE A 88 -4.38 -9.94 6.06
N GLU A 89 -5.48 -10.57 5.72
CA GLU A 89 -5.50 -11.72 4.83
C GLU A 89 -6.33 -11.40 3.60
N LEU A 90 -5.73 -11.56 2.43
CA LEU A 90 -6.37 -11.33 1.15
C LEU A 90 -6.08 -12.52 0.24
N ASP A 91 -7.14 -13.12 -0.30
CA ASP A 91 -7.04 -14.25 -1.25
C ASP A 91 -6.21 -15.42 -0.72
N GLY A 92 -6.31 -15.68 0.59
CA GLY A 92 -5.58 -16.74 1.28
C GLY A 92 -4.13 -16.44 1.62
N LEU A 93 -3.62 -15.24 1.30
CA LEU A 93 -2.26 -14.81 1.67
C LEU A 93 -2.27 -13.83 2.85
N LYS A 94 -1.29 -13.99 3.71
CA LYS A 94 -1.06 -13.16 4.91
C LYS A 94 -0.15 -12.00 4.56
N PHE A 95 -0.67 -10.79 4.68
CA PHE A 95 0.06 -9.55 4.48
C PHE A 95 0.51 -8.95 5.80
N CYS A 96 1.72 -8.41 5.82
CA CYS A 96 2.17 -7.45 6.80
C CYS A 96 2.48 -6.13 6.09
N ILE A 97 1.92 -5.04 6.61
CA ILE A 97 2.14 -3.69 6.09
C ILE A 97 2.80 -2.88 7.19
N TYR A 98 3.97 -2.33 6.93
CA TYR A 98 4.69 -1.49 7.87
C TYR A 98 5.46 -0.44 7.10
N HIS A 99 5.34 0.83 7.47
CA HIS A 99 5.89 1.92 6.66
C HIS A 99 7.39 1.81 6.41
N GLY A 100 8.19 1.34 7.36
CA GLY A 100 9.59 1.00 7.11
C GLY A 100 10.63 1.88 7.81
N GLN A 101 10.21 2.89 8.58
CA GLN A 101 11.07 3.85 9.25
C GLN A 101 12.04 3.25 10.30
N ASP A 102 11.73 2.08 10.87
CA ASP A 102 12.64 1.33 11.73
C ASP A 102 13.17 0.09 10.99
N LEU A 103 14.44 0.15 10.57
CA LEU A 103 15.09 -0.92 9.81
C LEU A 103 15.17 -2.23 10.59
N LYS A 104 15.41 -2.18 11.91
CA LYS A 104 15.50 -3.38 12.75
C LYS A 104 14.13 -4.09 12.83
N LYS A 105 13.06 -3.30 12.98
CA LYS A 105 11.69 -3.82 12.98
C LYS A 105 11.34 -4.42 11.62
N LYS A 106 11.67 -3.75 10.53
CA LYS A 106 11.49 -4.26 9.16
C LYS A 106 12.17 -5.60 8.96
N GLU A 107 13.46 -5.70 9.29
CA GLU A 107 14.21 -6.95 9.19
C GLU A 107 13.61 -8.07 10.06
N LYS A 108 13.17 -7.75 11.28
CA LYS A 108 12.53 -8.71 12.16
C LYS A 108 11.23 -9.26 11.57
N ILE A 109 10.43 -8.42 10.91
CA ILE A 109 9.20 -8.84 10.24
C ILE A 109 9.54 -9.83 9.12
N ILE A 110 10.48 -9.49 8.22
CA ILE A 110 10.87 -10.35 7.09
C ILE A 110 11.47 -11.67 7.60
N LYS A 111 12.37 -11.61 8.60
CA LYS A 111 12.99 -12.81 9.18
C LYS A 111 12.01 -13.73 9.93
N SER A 112 10.84 -13.21 10.30
CA SER A 112 9.85 -14.00 11.06
C SER A 112 9.20 -15.12 10.25
N ARG A 113 9.18 -15.02 8.91
CA ARG A 113 8.51 -15.96 7.99
C ARG A 113 7.02 -16.18 8.29
N LYS A 114 6.37 -15.18 8.92
CA LYS A 114 4.96 -15.30 9.35
C LYS A 114 3.98 -14.77 8.29
N PHE A 115 4.49 -14.12 7.26
CA PHE A 115 3.71 -13.43 6.25
C PHE A 115 4.18 -13.87 4.86
N ASP A 116 3.21 -14.02 3.96
CA ASP A 116 3.47 -14.33 2.56
C ASP A 116 3.89 -13.08 1.78
N VAL A 117 3.36 -11.91 2.19
CA VAL A 117 3.65 -10.63 1.56
C VAL A 117 3.98 -9.57 2.61
N PHE A 118 5.05 -8.84 2.40
CA PHE A 118 5.44 -7.68 3.19
C PHE A 118 5.46 -6.42 2.32
N VAL A 119 4.63 -5.44 2.67
CA VAL A 119 4.53 -4.15 1.97
C VAL A 119 5.10 -3.05 2.86
N PHE A 120 5.95 -2.20 2.30
CA PHE A 120 6.53 -1.06 3.01
C PHE A 120 6.65 0.17 2.10
N GLY A 121 6.90 1.36 2.65
CA GLY A 121 7.11 2.64 1.97
C GLY A 121 8.42 3.32 2.42
N HIS A 122 8.34 4.59 2.81
CA HIS A 122 9.37 5.38 3.49
C HIS A 122 10.62 5.71 2.69
N THR A 123 11.18 4.78 1.94
CA THR A 123 12.45 5.00 1.23
C THR A 123 12.28 5.80 -0.05
N HIS A 124 11.05 6.07 -0.46
CA HIS A 124 10.68 6.70 -1.73
C HIS A 124 11.30 6.00 -2.96
N THR A 125 11.76 4.78 -2.78
CA THR A 125 12.43 4.00 -3.83
C THR A 125 11.71 2.68 -4.02
N LYS A 126 11.25 2.44 -5.26
CA LYS A 126 10.61 1.17 -5.62
C LYS A 126 11.52 -0.01 -5.29
N TYR A 127 10.95 -1.03 -4.65
CA TYR A 127 11.64 -2.26 -4.35
C TYR A 127 10.76 -3.47 -4.73
N PRO A 128 11.31 -4.46 -5.40
CA PRO A 128 12.69 -4.52 -5.92
C PRO A 128 12.89 -3.62 -7.15
N LYS A 129 14.13 -3.23 -7.39
CA LYS A 129 14.50 -2.43 -8.56
C LYS A 129 14.56 -3.29 -9.81
N GLY A 130 13.80 -2.92 -10.85
CA GLY A 130 13.91 -3.52 -12.19
C GLY A 130 13.38 -4.95 -12.32
N VAL A 131 12.82 -5.53 -11.26
CA VAL A 131 12.14 -6.85 -11.27
C VAL A 131 10.74 -6.72 -10.70
N ASP A 132 9.90 -7.69 -10.99
CA ASP A 132 8.50 -7.63 -10.58
C ASP A 132 8.29 -7.93 -9.09
N THR A 133 9.04 -8.89 -8.53
CA THR A 133 8.98 -9.26 -7.11
C THR A 133 10.33 -9.77 -6.64
N GLU A 134 10.60 -9.62 -5.34
CA GLU A 134 11.70 -10.29 -4.67
C GLU A 134 11.18 -11.11 -3.50
N ILE A 135 11.65 -12.34 -3.39
CA ILE A 135 11.29 -13.24 -2.30
C ILE A 135 12.48 -13.34 -1.35
N ILE A 136 12.27 -12.91 -0.11
CA ILE A 136 13.26 -12.98 0.96
C ILE A 136 12.69 -13.85 2.08
N ASN A 137 13.36 -14.96 2.41
CA ASN A 137 12.92 -15.89 3.44
C ASN A 137 11.45 -16.36 3.26
N ASP A 138 11.08 -16.73 2.04
CA ASP A 138 9.73 -17.16 1.63
C ASP A 138 8.65 -16.05 1.70
N THR A 139 9.04 -14.79 1.91
CA THR A 139 8.15 -13.63 1.93
C THR A 139 8.37 -12.79 0.68
N ILE A 140 7.29 -12.45 -0.03
CA ILE A 140 7.31 -11.46 -1.11
C ILE A 140 7.48 -10.07 -0.48
N VAL A 141 8.51 -9.34 -0.86
CA VAL A 141 8.83 -8.01 -0.29
C VAL A 141 8.62 -6.94 -1.35
N LEU A 142 7.77 -5.95 -1.05
CA LEU A 142 7.34 -4.92 -1.99
C LEU A 142 7.42 -3.52 -1.36
N ASN A 143 7.97 -2.57 -2.11
CA ASN A 143 7.82 -1.14 -1.86
C ASN A 143 7.35 -0.47 -3.15
N PRO A 144 6.22 0.22 -3.18
CA PRO A 144 5.76 0.93 -4.36
C PRO A 144 6.72 2.05 -4.78
N GLY A 145 7.50 2.60 -3.83
CA GLY A 145 8.37 3.74 -4.09
C GLY A 145 7.58 5.00 -4.44
N THR A 146 8.31 5.97 -4.98
CA THR A 146 7.77 7.24 -5.49
C THR A 146 8.17 7.42 -6.95
N ALA A 147 7.58 6.68 -7.89
CA ALA A 147 7.93 6.78 -9.30
C ALA A 147 6.69 7.02 -10.18
N HIS A 148 6.81 7.72 -11.31
CA HIS A 148 5.72 7.97 -12.26
C HIS A 148 5.35 6.77 -13.14
N SER A 149 5.66 5.55 -12.73
CA SER A 149 5.38 4.38 -13.55
C SER A 149 4.50 3.37 -12.83
N VAL A 150 3.48 2.89 -13.53
CA VAL A 150 2.71 1.72 -13.11
C VAL A 150 3.55 0.49 -13.40
N ALA A 151 3.91 -0.25 -12.36
CA ALA A 151 4.45 -1.57 -12.53
C ALA A 151 3.34 -2.61 -12.30
N LYS A 152 3.12 -3.46 -13.30
CA LYS A 152 2.30 -4.67 -13.12
C LYS A 152 3.23 -5.79 -12.68
N THR A 153 2.96 -6.33 -11.51
CA THR A 153 3.75 -7.43 -10.98
C THR A 153 2.87 -8.67 -10.92
N LYS A 154 3.25 -9.72 -11.65
CA LYS A 154 2.62 -11.03 -11.57
C LYS A 154 3.42 -11.92 -10.64
N THR A 155 2.73 -12.53 -9.68
CA THR A 155 3.28 -13.65 -8.94
C THR A 155 2.81 -14.95 -9.59
N SER A 156 3.62 -16.00 -9.52
CA SER A 156 3.29 -17.32 -10.07
C SER A 156 2.07 -17.99 -9.42
N ASN A 157 1.50 -17.39 -8.36
CA ASN A 157 0.42 -17.93 -7.54
C ASN A 157 -0.83 -17.05 -7.52
N PHE A 158 -1.40 -16.67 -8.66
CA PHE A 158 -2.74 -16.05 -8.77
C PHE A 158 -2.94 -14.63 -8.21
N LEU A 159 -1.91 -13.95 -7.69
CA LEU A 159 -2.01 -12.56 -7.26
C LEU A 159 -1.27 -11.63 -8.22
N ASP A 160 -2.01 -10.66 -8.74
CA ASP A 160 -1.44 -9.56 -9.51
C ASP A 160 -1.41 -8.30 -8.63
N PHE A 161 -0.25 -7.67 -8.51
CA PHE A 161 -0.10 -6.37 -7.86
C PHE A 161 -0.04 -5.27 -8.92
N ILE A 162 -0.85 -4.24 -8.74
CA ILE A 162 -0.75 -2.98 -9.47
C ILE A 162 -0.10 -1.99 -8.53
N ILE A 163 1.19 -1.76 -8.75
CA ILE A 163 2.00 -0.87 -7.91
C ILE A 163 1.99 0.51 -8.54
N PHE A 164 1.54 1.50 -7.80
CA PHE A 164 1.63 2.89 -8.19
C PHE A 164 2.73 3.58 -7.38
N SER A 165 3.62 4.25 -8.09
CA SER A 165 4.76 4.95 -7.52
C SER A 165 4.72 6.42 -7.88
N PHE A 166 5.03 7.30 -6.91
CA PHE A 166 5.11 8.76 -7.11
C PHE A 166 6.55 9.21 -7.32
N PHE A 167 6.77 10.28 -8.09
CA PHE A 167 7.98 11.10 -8.04
C PHE A 167 7.70 12.35 -7.21
N LEU A 168 8.56 12.62 -6.26
CA LEU A 168 8.72 13.94 -5.68
C LEU A 168 9.61 14.79 -6.56
#